data_5d68dcf2903063ddd4f7f12ad1cda9cb
#
_entry.id   5d68dcf2903063ddd4f7f12ad1cda9cb
#
_cell.length_a   1.000
_cell.length_b   1.000
_cell.length_c   1.000
_cell.angle_alpha   90.00
_cell.angle_beta   90.00
_cell.angle_gamma   90.00
#
_symmetry.space_group_name_H-M   'P 1'
#
loop_
_entity.id
_entity.type
_entity.pdbx_description
1 polymer ?
#
loop_
_entity_poly.entity_id
_entity_poly.type
_entity_poly.pdbx_seq_one_letter_code
_entity_poly.pdbx_strand_id
1 'polypeptide(L)'
;ERFVMSGPVLDDLKDLAGQKTFDVYLNLCEGYDAPEYSGMDVVLALEKLNLPFTGADSRFYEPTREEMQSAAEACGVGFVRGVNVSDVSEAEALTGTLRYPLMVKHPNSYASTGMTRRSRVEDLHELRQQVRRICSRFGSARVEEFIDGREFTAFVVDNPDDLSKPFVYSPAELTIPAGESFLHSQVKWKEYVYLERVEEKALASRLKEMTRKLYLAMNGVGYARADIRMNEAGDLFMLEINPNNGSLYKPEDLGPADIMMEYDPAGHDGFLDRIFRSAMIRQQARALLEN
;
A
#
# COMPACT_ATOMS: atom_id res chain seq x y z
N GLU A 1 6.20 23.29 -10.79
CA GLU A 1 4.92 24.03 -10.72
C GLU A 1 3.86 23.12 -10.06
N ARG A 2 3.08 23.64 -9.12
CA ARG A 2 2.00 22.90 -8.44
C ARG A 2 0.68 23.23 -9.13
N PHE A 3 -0.06 22.21 -9.52
CA PHE A 3 -1.41 22.32 -10.05
C PHE A 3 -2.41 21.66 -9.08
N VAL A 4 -3.51 22.34 -8.81
CA VAL A 4 -4.61 21.83 -7.99
C VAL A 4 -5.84 21.79 -8.89
N MET A 5 -6.40 20.60 -9.06
CA MET A 5 -7.62 20.41 -9.87
C MET A 5 -8.83 21.06 -9.21
N SER A 6 -9.65 21.73 -9.97
CA SER A 6 -10.81 22.48 -9.52
C SER A 6 -12.10 22.17 -10.30
N GLY A 7 -11.99 21.36 -11.35
CA GLY A 7 -13.07 20.96 -12.24
C GLY A 7 -13.04 19.46 -12.57
N PRO A 8 -13.73 19.03 -13.61
CA PRO A 8 -13.62 17.66 -14.10
C PRO A 8 -12.18 17.32 -14.47
N VAL A 9 -11.63 16.28 -13.83
CA VAL A 9 -10.20 15.91 -13.88
C VAL A 9 -9.64 15.88 -15.29
N LEU A 10 -10.36 15.24 -16.22
CA LEU A 10 -9.91 15.12 -17.61
C LEU A 10 -9.79 16.47 -18.33
N ASP A 11 -10.71 17.39 -18.07
CA ASP A 11 -10.72 18.69 -18.72
C ASP A 11 -9.62 19.60 -18.14
N ASP A 12 -9.47 19.61 -16.82
CA ASP A 12 -8.36 20.31 -16.14
C ASP A 12 -6.98 19.83 -16.65
N LEU A 13 -6.80 18.52 -16.83
CA LEU A 13 -5.55 17.96 -17.35
C LEU A 13 -5.34 18.25 -18.84
N LYS A 14 -6.39 18.26 -19.67
CA LYS A 14 -6.29 18.67 -21.08
C LYS A 14 -5.88 20.14 -21.20
N ASP A 15 -6.50 20.99 -20.40
CA ASP A 15 -6.18 22.42 -20.40
C ASP A 15 -4.74 22.66 -19.96
N LEU A 16 -4.28 21.96 -18.90
CA LEU A 16 -2.91 22.03 -18.44
C LEU A 16 -1.92 21.55 -19.51
N ALA A 17 -2.17 20.40 -20.11
CA ALA A 17 -1.33 19.83 -21.18
C ALA A 17 -1.34 20.70 -22.46
N GLY A 18 -2.44 21.38 -22.75
CA GLY A 18 -2.55 22.32 -23.87
C GLY A 18 -1.84 23.65 -23.66
N GLN A 19 -1.69 24.08 -22.41
CA GLN A 19 -1.02 25.34 -22.06
C GLN A 19 0.49 25.22 -21.94
N LYS A 20 0.96 24.08 -21.44
CA LYS A 20 2.39 23.83 -21.16
C LYS A 20 2.76 22.39 -21.44
N THR A 21 3.96 22.20 -21.99
CA THR A 21 4.57 20.90 -22.15
C THR A 21 5.45 20.63 -20.93
N PHE A 22 5.19 19.54 -20.22
CA PHE A 22 6.01 19.06 -19.12
C PHE A 22 6.61 17.71 -19.52
N ASP A 23 7.85 17.46 -19.10
CA ASP A 23 8.51 16.18 -19.33
C ASP A 23 7.90 15.06 -18.50
N VAL A 24 7.40 15.37 -17.28
CA VAL A 24 6.78 14.41 -16.34
C VAL A 24 5.77 15.12 -15.44
N TYR A 25 4.68 14.45 -15.14
CA TYR A 25 3.67 14.85 -14.15
C TYR A 25 3.92 14.08 -12.85
N LEU A 26 4.32 14.76 -11.78
CA LEU A 26 4.41 14.18 -10.45
C LEU A 26 3.00 14.02 -9.87
N ASN A 27 2.46 12.80 -9.92
CA ASN A 27 1.14 12.51 -9.38
C ASN A 27 1.22 12.23 -7.87
N LEU A 28 0.66 13.12 -7.07
CA LEU A 28 0.53 13.01 -5.61
C LEU A 28 -0.95 12.90 -5.17
N CYS A 29 -1.86 12.58 -6.09
CA CYS A 29 -3.28 12.42 -5.79
C CYS A 29 -3.53 11.04 -5.17
N GLU A 30 -3.80 11.01 -3.88
CA GLU A 30 -4.15 9.79 -3.15
C GLU A 30 -5.66 9.46 -3.25
N GLY A 31 -6.52 10.47 -3.40
CA GLY A 31 -7.93 10.33 -3.75
C GLY A 31 -8.85 9.71 -2.71
N TYR A 32 -8.39 9.59 -1.48
CA TYR A 32 -9.09 8.78 -0.47
C TYR A 32 -10.27 9.48 0.22
N ASP A 33 -10.27 10.79 0.37
CA ASP A 33 -11.26 11.53 1.20
C ASP A 33 -12.27 12.38 0.43
N ALA A 34 -12.18 12.44 -0.91
CA ALA A 34 -13.08 13.24 -1.73
C ALA A 34 -13.75 12.36 -2.80
N PRO A 35 -15.03 11.99 -2.63
CA PRO A 35 -15.78 11.21 -3.63
C PRO A 35 -15.82 11.86 -5.02
N GLU A 36 -15.53 13.16 -5.07
CA GLU A 36 -15.62 14.00 -6.28
C GLU A 36 -14.30 13.99 -7.09
N TYR A 37 -13.18 13.57 -6.49
CA TYR A 37 -11.85 13.55 -7.11
C TYR A 37 -11.08 12.30 -6.67
N SER A 38 -11.49 11.13 -7.15
CA SER A 38 -10.74 9.92 -6.83
C SER A 38 -9.37 9.96 -7.49
N GLY A 39 -8.34 9.50 -6.78
CA GLY A 39 -6.99 9.40 -7.36
C GLY A 39 -6.98 8.51 -8.61
N MET A 40 -7.88 7.54 -8.71
CA MET A 40 -8.09 6.71 -9.89
C MET A 40 -8.51 7.52 -11.11
N ASP A 41 -9.41 8.50 -10.96
CA ASP A 41 -9.84 9.36 -12.09
C ASP A 41 -8.68 10.19 -12.65
N VAL A 42 -7.76 10.61 -11.78
CA VAL A 42 -6.53 11.31 -12.20
C VAL A 42 -5.64 10.38 -13.03
N VAL A 43 -5.42 9.17 -12.56
CA VAL A 43 -4.61 8.18 -13.27
C VAL A 43 -5.21 7.83 -14.63
N LEU A 44 -6.52 7.54 -14.68
CA LEU A 44 -7.24 7.27 -15.93
C LEU A 44 -7.17 8.43 -16.92
N ALA A 45 -7.25 9.67 -16.44
CA ALA A 45 -7.12 10.84 -17.29
C ALA A 45 -5.70 11.03 -17.84
N LEU A 46 -4.67 10.81 -16.98
CA LEU A 46 -3.26 10.86 -17.41
C LEU A 46 -2.92 9.77 -18.43
N GLU A 47 -3.44 8.57 -18.26
CA GLU A 47 -3.33 7.46 -19.23
C GLU A 47 -4.02 7.81 -20.55
N LYS A 48 -5.27 8.26 -20.48
CA LYS A 48 -6.07 8.64 -21.68
C LYS A 48 -5.41 9.73 -22.52
N LEU A 49 -4.69 10.64 -21.87
CA LEU A 49 -3.94 11.71 -22.53
C LEU A 49 -2.51 11.27 -22.90
N ASN A 50 -2.15 10.03 -22.64
CA ASN A 50 -0.80 9.47 -22.80
C ASN A 50 0.30 10.37 -22.23
N LEU A 51 0.04 10.99 -21.08
CA LEU A 51 1.00 11.83 -20.39
C LEU A 51 2.01 10.97 -19.58
N PRO A 52 3.29 11.37 -19.48
CA PRO A 52 4.26 10.73 -18.59
C PRO A 52 3.96 11.13 -17.14
N PHE A 53 3.60 10.18 -16.28
CA PHE A 53 3.27 10.43 -14.88
C PHE A 53 3.90 9.43 -13.93
N THR A 54 4.15 9.86 -12.69
CA THR A 54 4.71 9.03 -11.63
C THR A 54 3.64 8.27 -10.87
N GLY A 55 4.05 7.20 -10.18
CA GLY A 55 3.17 6.37 -9.35
C GLY A 55 2.53 5.23 -10.13
N ALA A 56 1.52 4.60 -9.54
CA ALA A 56 0.84 3.45 -10.08
C ALA A 56 -0.02 3.78 -11.31
N ASP A 57 -0.10 2.85 -12.24
CA ASP A 57 -1.09 2.87 -13.32
C ASP A 57 -2.48 2.42 -12.81
N SER A 58 -3.52 2.56 -13.64
CA SER A 58 -4.89 2.22 -13.25
C SER A 58 -5.09 0.75 -12.85
N ARG A 59 -4.24 -0.17 -13.30
CA ARG A 59 -4.32 -1.60 -12.97
C ARG A 59 -3.71 -1.91 -11.61
N PHE A 60 -2.75 -1.12 -11.17
CA PHE A 60 -2.05 -1.32 -9.90
C PHE A 60 -2.48 -0.31 -8.82
N TYR A 61 -3.28 0.70 -9.12
CA TYR A 61 -3.59 1.81 -8.22
C TYR A 61 -4.31 1.38 -6.92
N GLU A 62 -5.32 0.52 -7.03
CA GLU A 62 -6.14 0.06 -5.89
C GLU A 62 -6.36 -1.45 -5.90
N PRO A 63 -5.31 -2.26 -5.74
CA PRO A 63 -5.49 -3.71 -5.71
C PRO A 63 -6.28 -4.17 -4.48
N THR A 64 -7.17 -5.12 -4.67
CA THR A 64 -7.92 -5.74 -3.59
C THR A 64 -7.07 -6.69 -2.76
N ARG A 65 -7.49 -6.97 -1.54
CA ARG A 65 -6.81 -7.95 -0.66
C ARG A 65 -6.83 -9.37 -1.25
N GLU A 66 -7.88 -9.72 -1.97
CA GLU A 66 -8.00 -10.98 -2.69
C GLU A 66 -6.99 -11.07 -3.83
N GLU A 67 -6.83 -10.01 -4.61
CA GLU A 67 -5.80 -9.94 -5.67
C GLU A 67 -4.40 -10.04 -5.10
N MET A 68 -4.11 -9.31 -4.01
CA MET A 68 -2.83 -9.39 -3.30
C MET A 68 -2.55 -10.81 -2.80
N GLN A 69 -3.54 -11.44 -2.15
CA GLN A 69 -3.42 -12.81 -1.64
C GLN A 69 -3.19 -13.80 -2.77
N SER A 70 -3.96 -13.72 -3.86
CA SER A 70 -3.80 -14.62 -5.02
C SER A 70 -2.44 -14.44 -5.71
N ALA A 71 -1.96 -13.21 -5.85
CA ALA A 71 -0.63 -12.92 -6.41
C ALA A 71 0.49 -13.46 -5.50
N ALA A 72 0.35 -13.29 -4.18
CA ALA A 72 1.31 -13.80 -3.21
C ALA A 72 1.41 -15.33 -3.25
N GLU A 73 0.27 -16.03 -3.29
CA GLU A 73 0.21 -17.48 -3.44
C GLU A 73 0.90 -17.94 -4.75
N ALA A 74 0.63 -17.25 -5.86
CA ALA A 74 1.22 -17.59 -7.17
C ALA A 74 2.75 -17.40 -7.20
N CYS A 75 3.31 -16.44 -6.45
CA CYS A 75 4.75 -16.21 -6.40
C CYS A 75 5.46 -16.82 -5.18
N GLY A 76 4.76 -17.60 -4.36
CA GLY A 76 5.31 -18.26 -3.17
C GLY A 76 5.68 -17.31 -2.04
N VAL A 77 4.97 -16.18 -1.92
CA VAL A 77 5.10 -15.21 -0.84
C VAL A 77 4.05 -15.52 0.23
N GLY A 78 4.47 -15.58 1.50
CA GLY A 78 3.56 -15.71 2.62
C GLY A 78 2.62 -14.49 2.70
N PHE A 79 1.32 -14.73 2.74
CA PHE A 79 0.31 -13.69 2.91
C PHE A 79 -0.64 -14.06 4.06
N VAL A 80 -1.15 -13.07 4.78
CA VAL A 80 -2.10 -13.33 5.86
C VAL A 80 -3.39 -13.93 5.27
N ARG A 81 -3.81 -15.08 5.80
CA ARG A 81 -5.04 -15.76 5.36
C ARG A 81 -6.26 -14.99 5.80
N GLY A 82 -7.14 -14.68 4.88
CA GLY A 82 -8.36 -13.94 5.19
C GLY A 82 -9.40 -14.04 4.07
N VAL A 83 -10.64 -13.70 4.42
CA VAL A 83 -11.82 -13.75 3.54
C VAL A 83 -12.67 -12.53 3.78
N ASN A 84 -13.25 -11.97 2.72
CA ASN A 84 -14.28 -10.95 2.85
C ASN A 84 -15.64 -11.61 3.14
N VAL A 85 -16.42 -11.03 4.05
CA VAL A 85 -17.73 -11.50 4.47
C VAL A 85 -18.73 -10.37 4.43
N SER A 86 -19.96 -10.68 4.08
CA SER A 86 -21.07 -9.73 3.99
C SER A 86 -21.91 -9.69 5.27
N ASP A 87 -21.84 -10.74 6.07
CA ASP A 87 -22.60 -10.85 7.33
C ASP A 87 -21.92 -11.78 8.36
N VAL A 88 -22.57 -11.91 9.50
CA VAL A 88 -22.10 -12.72 10.63
C VAL A 88 -22.15 -14.22 10.32
N SER A 89 -23.11 -14.71 9.54
CA SER A 89 -23.24 -16.14 9.26
C SER A 89 -22.11 -16.65 8.38
N GLU A 90 -21.68 -15.85 7.41
CA GLU A 90 -20.48 -16.13 6.62
C GLU A 90 -19.23 -16.15 7.49
N ALA A 91 -19.09 -15.18 8.42
CA ALA A 91 -17.94 -15.14 9.33
C ALA A 91 -17.89 -16.36 10.28
N GLU A 92 -19.05 -16.82 10.76
CA GLU A 92 -19.13 -18.02 11.60
C GLU A 92 -18.69 -19.29 10.88
N ALA A 93 -18.98 -19.41 9.59
CA ALA A 93 -18.52 -20.51 8.78
C ALA A 93 -16.99 -20.58 8.65
N LEU A 94 -16.28 -19.48 8.87
CA LEU A 94 -14.81 -19.43 8.80
C LEU A 94 -14.11 -19.95 10.07
N THR A 95 -14.82 -20.11 11.20
CA THR A 95 -14.22 -20.52 12.48
C THR A 95 -13.58 -21.91 12.48
N GLY A 96 -13.84 -22.72 11.44
CA GLY A 96 -13.17 -24.01 11.21
C GLY A 96 -11.96 -23.93 10.27
N THR A 97 -11.74 -22.80 9.60
CA THR A 97 -10.70 -22.61 8.58
C THR A 97 -9.65 -21.57 8.94
N LEU A 98 -10.05 -20.52 9.69
CA LEU A 98 -9.16 -19.49 10.21
C LEU A 98 -8.89 -19.73 11.69
N ARG A 99 -7.68 -19.41 12.14
CA ARG A 99 -7.23 -19.61 13.53
C ARG A 99 -7.27 -18.28 14.29
N TYR A 100 -7.84 -18.31 15.49
CA TYR A 100 -7.78 -17.19 16.42
C TYR A 100 -6.35 -16.96 16.93
N PRO A 101 -5.99 -15.70 17.28
CA PRO A 101 -6.82 -14.50 17.16
C PRO A 101 -7.05 -14.08 15.69
N LEU A 102 -8.20 -13.41 15.44
CA LEU A 102 -8.53 -12.90 14.13
C LEU A 102 -8.53 -11.37 14.11
N MET A 103 -8.32 -10.79 12.95
CA MET A 103 -8.48 -9.35 12.69
C MET A 103 -9.75 -9.12 11.87
N VAL A 104 -10.61 -8.21 12.35
CA VAL A 104 -11.80 -7.77 11.59
C VAL A 104 -11.63 -6.31 11.21
N LYS A 105 -11.58 -6.05 9.90
CA LYS A 105 -11.30 -4.72 9.34
C LYS A 105 -12.15 -4.42 8.11
N HIS A 106 -12.05 -3.20 7.62
CA HIS A 106 -12.61 -2.82 6.32
C HIS A 106 -12.02 -3.74 5.23
N PRO A 107 -12.84 -4.20 4.24
CA PRO A 107 -12.37 -5.14 3.24
C PRO A 107 -11.18 -4.62 2.41
N ASN A 108 -11.18 -3.34 2.08
CA ASN A 108 -10.20 -2.79 1.13
C ASN A 108 -9.79 -1.34 1.42
N SER A 109 -9.73 -0.91 2.71
CA SER A 109 -9.32 0.47 3.03
C SER A 109 -7.85 0.60 3.40
N TYR A 110 -7.38 1.83 3.32
CA TYR A 110 -6.07 2.30 3.76
C TYR A 110 -6.17 3.01 5.12
N ALA A 111 -5.02 3.41 5.68
CA ALA A 111 -4.90 4.26 6.86
C ALA A 111 -5.62 3.74 8.13
N SER A 112 -5.77 2.42 8.29
CA SER A 112 -6.46 1.79 9.44
C SER A 112 -7.92 2.24 9.62
N THR A 113 -8.63 2.59 8.54
CA THR A 113 -10.02 3.05 8.58
C THR A 113 -10.92 2.05 9.29
N GLY A 114 -11.62 2.52 10.31
CA GLY A 114 -12.54 1.70 11.11
C GLY A 114 -11.86 0.72 12.06
N MET A 115 -10.53 0.63 12.08
CA MET A 115 -9.79 -0.24 13.01
C MET A 115 -9.73 0.38 14.40
N THR A 116 -9.96 -0.44 15.41
CA THR A 116 -9.89 -0.10 16.84
C THR A 116 -9.16 -1.25 17.55
N ARG A 117 -8.79 -1.07 18.82
CA ARG A 117 -8.23 -2.16 19.64
C ARG A 117 -9.10 -3.44 19.61
N ARG A 118 -10.44 -3.28 19.49
CA ARG A 118 -11.39 -4.40 19.40
C ARG A 118 -11.43 -5.09 18.03
N SER A 119 -10.70 -4.59 17.05
CA SER A 119 -10.62 -5.23 15.71
C SER A 119 -9.88 -6.56 15.74
N ARG A 120 -8.95 -6.77 16.72
CA ARG A 120 -8.40 -8.06 17.08
C ARG A 120 -9.39 -8.77 17.99
N VAL A 121 -9.80 -9.99 17.64
CA VAL A 121 -10.82 -10.79 18.30
C VAL A 121 -10.28 -12.15 18.68
N GLU A 122 -10.64 -12.62 19.89
CA GLU A 122 -10.13 -13.84 20.48
C GLU A 122 -11.11 -15.01 20.38
N ASP A 123 -12.39 -14.71 20.18
CA ASP A 123 -13.45 -15.70 20.17
C ASP A 123 -14.61 -15.34 19.23
N LEU A 124 -15.55 -16.28 19.10
CA LEU A 124 -16.72 -16.14 18.25
C LEU A 124 -17.66 -14.99 18.68
N HIS A 125 -17.74 -14.68 19.98
CA HIS A 125 -18.58 -13.60 20.46
C HIS A 125 -18.05 -12.25 19.97
N GLU A 126 -16.77 -12.01 20.14
CA GLU A 126 -16.08 -10.81 19.67
C GLU A 126 -16.10 -10.71 18.14
N LEU A 127 -15.87 -11.82 17.43
CA LEU A 127 -15.97 -11.90 15.96
C LEU A 127 -17.33 -11.40 15.48
N ARG A 128 -18.43 -11.92 16.05
CA ARG A 128 -19.80 -11.49 15.72
C ARG A 128 -20.03 -9.99 15.93
N GLN A 129 -19.51 -9.45 17.02
CA GLN A 129 -19.65 -8.03 17.33
C GLN A 129 -18.92 -7.15 16.31
N GLN A 130 -17.67 -7.51 15.98
CA GLN A 130 -16.86 -6.71 15.08
C GLN A 130 -17.33 -6.83 13.63
N VAL A 131 -17.73 -8.01 13.17
CA VAL A 131 -18.31 -8.19 11.83
C VAL A 131 -19.57 -7.35 11.67
N ARG A 132 -20.52 -7.39 12.63
CA ARG A 132 -21.70 -6.52 12.59
C ARG A 132 -21.34 -5.05 12.51
N ARG A 133 -20.36 -4.61 13.31
CA ARG A 133 -19.92 -3.21 13.34
C ARG A 133 -19.34 -2.77 12.00
N ILE A 134 -18.48 -3.58 11.39
CA ILE A 134 -17.83 -3.24 10.12
C ILE A 134 -18.83 -3.35 8.97
N CYS A 135 -19.59 -4.45 8.86
CA CYS A 135 -20.59 -4.61 7.80
C CYS A 135 -21.68 -3.54 7.84
N SER A 136 -22.17 -3.15 9.04
CA SER A 136 -23.17 -2.07 9.14
C SER A 136 -22.65 -0.71 8.66
N ARG A 137 -21.35 -0.49 8.72
CA ARG A 137 -20.74 0.79 8.32
C ARG A 137 -20.26 0.80 6.87
N PHE A 138 -19.77 -0.33 6.38
CA PHE A 138 -19.04 -0.42 5.10
C PHE A 138 -19.63 -1.46 4.12
N GLY A 139 -20.71 -2.14 4.48
CA GLY A 139 -21.37 -3.15 3.66
C GLY A 139 -20.77 -4.54 3.79
N SER A 140 -19.47 -4.66 4.00
CA SER A 140 -18.76 -5.94 4.17
C SER A 140 -17.58 -5.77 5.12
N ALA A 141 -17.01 -6.89 5.58
CA ALA A 141 -15.83 -6.92 6.44
C ALA A 141 -14.81 -7.93 5.93
N ARG A 142 -13.52 -7.65 6.12
CA ARG A 142 -12.46 -8.65 6.00
C ARG A 142 -12.19 -9.28 7.35
N VAL A 143 -12.22 -10.60 7.39
CA VAL A 143 -11.81 -11.42 8.52
C VAL A 143 -10.54 -12.14 8.14
N GLU A 144 -9.45 -11.95 8.89
CA GLU A 144 -8.16 -12.57 8.60
C GLU A 144 -7.46 -13.05 9.88
N GLU A 145 -6.55 -14.01 9.76
CA GLU A 145 -5.71 -14.46 10.88
C GLU A 145 -4.84 -13.29 11.36
N PHE A 146 -4.76 -13.09 12.68
CA PHE A 146 -3.85 -12.11 13.25
C PHE A 146 -2.48 -12.76 13.49
N ILE A 147 -1.45 -12.17 12.94
CA ILE A 147 -0.08 -12.63 13.14
C ILE A 147 0.53 -11.89 14.32
N ASP A 148 0.68 -12.54 15.45
CA ASP A 148 1.42 -11.99 16.60
C ASP A 148 2.91 -11.91 16.28
N GLY A 149 3.57 -10.83 16.72
CA GLY A 149 5.01 -10.64 16.57
C GLY A 149 5.41 -9.26 16.06
N ARG A 150 6.54 -9.19 15.36
CA ARG A 150 7.16 -7.96 14.86
C ARG A 150 6.48 -7.48 13.59
N GLU A 151 6.42 -6.16 13.41
CA GLU A 151 5.84 -5.52 12.22
C GLU A 151 6.90 -4.71 11.48
N PHE A 152 6.91 -4.85 10.16
CA PHE A 152 7.88 -4.22 9.27
C PHE A 152 7.18 -3.52 8.13
N THR A 153 7.86 -2.51 7.60
CA THR A 153 7.46 -1.89 6.34
C THR A 153 8.65 -1.87 5.37
N ALA A 154 8.37 -2.01 4.08
CA ALA A 154 9.36 -1.96 3.02
C ALA A 154 8.85 -1.12 1.85
N PHE A 155 9.72 -0.29 1.28
CA PHE A 155 9.37 0.61 0.21
C PHE A 155 10.04 0.16 -1.09
N VAL A 156 9.25 -0.09 -2.13
CA VAL A 156 9.67 -0.53 -3.45
C VAL A 156 9.39 0.56 -4.48
N VAL A 157 10.30 0.71 -5.43
CA VAL A 157 10.17 1.65 -6.55
C VAL A 157 10.68 1.00 -7.83
N ASP A 158 10.13 1.37 -8.97
CA ASP A 158 10.64 0.98 -10.27
C ASP A 158 12.14 1.26 -10.38
N ASN A 159 12.85 0.36 -11.04
CA ASN A 159 14.23 0.58 -11.45
C ASN A 159 14.25 0.94 -12.95
N PRO A 160 14.51 2.20 -13.31
CA PRO A 160 14.47 2.63 -14.71
C PRO A 160 15.55 1.98 -15.58
N ASP A 161 16.60 1.42 -14.99
CA ASP A 161 17.67 0.71 -15.72
C ASP A 161 17.28 -0.74 -16.03
N ASP A 162 16.35 -1.34 -15.24
CA ASP A 162 15.81 -2.68 -15.45
C ASP A 162 14.47 -2.83 -14.69
N LEU A 163 13.35 -2.60 -15.36
CA LEU A 163 12.01 -2.69 -14.75
C LEU A 163 11.68 -4.08 -14.20
N SER A 164 12.38 -5.13 -14.62
CA SER A 164 12.24 -6.48 -14.06
C SER A 164 12.90 -6.64 -12.69
N LYS A 165 13.68 -5.66 -12.25
CA LYS A 165 14.41 -5.65 -10.97
C LYS A 165 14.11 -4.38 -10.17
N PRO A 166 12.88 -4.21 -9.68
CA PRO A 166 12.53 -3.04 -8.89
C PRO A 166 13.45 -2.89 -7.68
N PHE A 167 13.75 -1.64 -7.35
CA PHE A 167 14.61 -1.30 -6.22
C PHE A 167 13.78 -1.30 -4.93
N VAL A 168 14.30 -1.92 -3.87
CA VAL A 168 13.68 -1.92 -2.55
C VAL A 168 14.63 -1.25 -1.57
N TYR A 169 14.15 -0.18 -0.94
CA TYR A 169 14.87 0.55 0.11
C TYR A 169 15.17 -0.34 1.33
N SER A 170 16.01 0.12 2.24
CA SER A 170 16.23 -0.59 3.50
C SER A 170 14.91 -0.65 4.28
N PRO A 171 14.42 -1.85 4.66
CA PRO A 171 13.18 -1.97 5.40
C PRO A 171 13.30 -1.34 6.80
N ALA A 172 12.15 -0.95 7.35
CA ALA A 172 12.05 -0.47 8.71
C ALA A 172 11.16 -1.39 9.55
N GLU A 173 11.48 -1.50 10.84
CA GLU A 173 10.65 -2.12 11.85
C GLU A 173 9.81 -1.04 12.55
N LEU A 174 8.54 -1.34 12.78
CA LEU A 174 7.63 -0.47 13.50
C LEU A 174 7.64 -0.84 14.99
N THR A 175 7.92 0.13 15.85
CA THR A 175 7.77 -0.06 17.29
C THR A 175 6.30 0.11 17.67
N ILE A 176 5.67 -1.00 18.09
CA ILE A 176 4.29 -0.97 18.60
C ILE A 176 4.34 -0.51 20.07
N PRO A 177 3.54 0.51 20.46
CA PRO A 177 3.52 0.99 21.82
C PRO A 177 3.18 -0.08 22.85
N ALA A 178 3.74 0.03 24.06
CA ALA A 178 3.50 -0.94 25.13
C ALA A 178 2.01 -1.07 25.46
N GLY A 179 1.52 -2.32 25.51
CA GLY A 179 0.12 -2.64 25.77
C GLY A 179 -0.78 -2.65 24.51
N GLU A 180 -0.21 -2.39 23.34
CA GLU A 180 -0.86 -2.59 22.05
C GLU A 180 -0.25 -3.80 21.33
N SER A 181 -1.04 -4.46 20.48
CA SER A 181 -0.58 -5.57 19.64
C SER A 181 -0.50 -5.21 18.15
N PHE A 182 -1.03 -4.05 17.76
CA PHE A 182 -0.99 -3.51 16.41
C PHE A 182 -1.32 -2.00 16.39
N LEU A 183 -1.01 -1.34 15.27
CA LEU A 183 -1.32 0.07 15.08
C LEU A 183 -2.75 0.25 14.58
N HIS A 184 -3.65 0.70 15.45
CA HIS A 184 -5.00 1.11 15.09
C HIS A 184 -5.13 2.64 15.03
N SER A 185 -6.25 3.15 14.51
CA SER A 185 -6.43 4.57 14.24
C SER A 185 -6.18 5.48 15.45
N GLN A 186 -6.51 5.04 16.67
CA GLN A 186 -6.31 5.84 17.88
C GLN A 186 -4.84 5.96 18.29
N VAL A 187 -4.02 4.95 18.01
CA VAL A 187 -2.58 4.95 18.29
C VAL A 187 -1.84 5.70 17.19
N LYS A 188 -2.13 5.38 15.94
CA LYS A 188 -1.44 5.94 14.76
C LYS A 188 -1.41 7.47 14.71
N TRP A 189 -2.44 8.13 15.25
CA TRP A 189 -2.59 9.58 15.22
C TRP A 189 -2.29 10.29 16.56
N LYS A 190 -2.02 9.54 17.63
CA LYS A 190 -1.80 10.10 18.98
C LYS A 190 -0.42 9.84 19.53
N GLU A 191 0.23 8.77 19.11
CA GLU A 191 1.53 8.38 19.60
C GLU A 191 2.54 8.37 18.44
N TYR A 192 3.76 8.78 18.72
CA TYR A 192 4.83 8.74 17.75
C TYR A 192 5.18 7.27 17.49
N VAL A 193 4.94 6.80 16.28
CA VAL A 193 5.36 5.47 15.85
C VAL A 193 6.81 5.56 15.40
N TYR A 194 7.70 4.93 16.17
CA TYR A 194 9.11 4.87 15.79
C TYR A 194 9.31 3.82 14.71
N LEU A 195 10.06 4.23 13.69
CA LEU A 195 10.53 3.37 12.62
C LEU A 195 12.04 3.26 12.74
N GLU A 196 12.54 2.04 12.89
CA GLU A 196 13.96 1.78 12.99
C GLU A 196 14.42 0.94 11.79
N ARG A 197 15.56 1.30 11.22
CA ARG A 197 16.15 0.52 10.14
C ARG A 197 16.41 -0.92 10.60
N VAL A 198 16.04 -1.89 9.76
CA VAL A 198 16.36 -3.31 10.02
C VAL A 198 17.84 -3.54 9.76
N GLU A 199 18.61 -3.70 10.83
CA GLU A 199 20.07 -3.92 10.78
C GLU A 199 20.44 -5.39 10.54
N GLU A 200 19.55 -6.33 10.83
CA GLU A 200 19.72 -7.76 10.60
C GLU A 200 19.76 -8.05 9.08
N LYS A 201 20.95 -8.14 8.49
CA LYS A 201 21.12 -8.28 7.03
C LYS A 201 20.31 -9.44 6.41
N ALA A 202 20.24 -10.58 7.09
CA ALA A 202 19.47 -11.72 6.61
C ALA A 202 17.96 -11.43 6.56
N LEU A 203 17.43 -10.80 7.61
CA LEU A 203 16.03 -10.39 7.68
C LEU A 203 15.72 -9.31 6.66
N ALA A 204 16.55 -8.26 6.58
CA ALA A 204 16.40 -7.20 5.59
C ALA A 204 16.37 -7.75 4.15
N SER A 205 17.23 -8.74 3.84
CA SER A 205 17.24 -9.39 2.52
C SER A 205 15.94 -10.16 2.26
N ARG A 206 15.41 -10.88 3.24
CA ARG A 206 14.13 -11.62 3.12
C ARG A 206 12.95 -10.66 2.90
N LEU A 207 12.88 -9.56 3.66
CA LEU A 207 11.85 -8.52 3.53
C LEU A 207 11.89 -7.86 2.14
N LYS A 208 13.09 -7.50 1.66
CA LYS A 208 13.28 -6.93 0.33
C LYS A 208 12.84 -7.91 -0.78
N GLU A 209 13.24 -9.16 -0.68
CA GLU A 209 12.92 -10.17 -1.69
C GLU A 209 11.42 -10.48 -1.73
N MET A 210 10.77 -10.59 -0.57
CA MET A 210 9.34 -10.78 -0.45
C MET A 210 8.55 -9.63 -1.08
N THR A 211 8.95 -8.39 -0.77
CA THR A 211 8.35 -7.18 -1.34
C THR A 211 8.51 -7.13 -2.86
N ARG A 212 9.73 -7.40 -3.37
CA ARG A 212 10.01 -7.42 -4.80
C ARG A 212 9.17 -8.46 -5.55
N LYS A 213 9.07 -9.67 -5.00
CA LYS A 213 8.29 -10.76 -5.62
C LYS A 213 6.80 -10.39 -5.73
N LEU A 214 6.21 -9.88 -4.63
CA LEU A 214 4.80 -9.50 -4.68
C LEU A 214 4.57 -8.31 -5.61
N TYR A 215 5.43 -7.28 -5.57
CA TYR A 215 5.34 -6.14 -6.47
C TYR A 215 5.34 -6.58 -7.94
N LEU A 216 6.25 -7.48 -8.34
CA LEU A 216 6.30 -8.01 -9.69
C LEU A 216 5.09 -8.88 -10.04
N ALA A 217 4.64 -9.74 -9.12
CA ALA A 217 3.48 -10.59 -9.31
C ALA A 217 2.17 -9.80 -9.47
N MET A 218 2.10 -8.62 -8.85
CA MET A 218 0.99 -7.66 -9.00
C MET A 218 1.13 -6.77 -10.25
N ASN A 219 2.12 -6.99 -11.11
CA ASN A 219 2.48 -6.09 -12.20
C ASN A 219 2.71 -4.64 -11.73
N GLY A 220 3.41 -4.49 -10.61
CA GLY A 220 3.67 -3.23 -9.95
C GLY A 220 4.26 -2.17 -10.86
N VAL A 221 3.80 -0.94 -10.70
CA VAL A 221 4.18 0.25 -11.48
C VAL A 221 4.44 1.42 -10.54
N GLY A 222 5.50 2.16 -10.79
CA GLY A 222 5.84 3.35 -10.02
C GLY A 222 6.50 3.00 -8.69
N TYR A 223 5.74 3.04 -7.61
CA TYR A 223 6.22 2.72 -6.28
C TYR A 223 5.10 2.21 -5.38
N ALA A 224 5.46 1.48 -4.32
CA ALA A 224 4.52 0.98 -3.33
C ALA A 224 5.20 0.72 -1.98
N ARG A 225 4.43 0.79 -0.90
CA ARG A 225 4.85 0.37 0.43
C ARG A 225 4.19 -0.95 0.80
N ALA A 226 4.99 -1.92 1.21
CA ALA A 226 4.54 -3.21 1.73
C ALA A 226 4.58 -3.21 3.25
N ASP A 227 3.51 -3.71 3.88
CA ASP A 227 3.42 -3.90 5.33
C ASP A 227 3.45 -5.40 5.63
N ILE A 228 4.34 -5.84 6.53
CA ILE A 228 4.72 -7.25 6.74
C ILE A 228 4.74 -7.55 8.23
N ARG A 229 4.27 -8.75 8.63
CA ARG A 229 4.45 -9.24 9.98
C ARG A 229 5.33 -10.49 10.01
N MET A 230 6.07 -10.65 11.11
CA MET A 230 6.88 -11.82 11.41
C MET A 230 6.39 -12.44 12.70
N ASN A 231 6.04 -13.73 12.66
CA ASN A 231 5.65 -14.48 13.84
C ASN A 231 6.88 -14.86 14.69
N GLU A 232 6.65 -15.46 15.86
CA GLU A 232 7.72 -15.93 16.77
C GLU A 232 8.62 -17.00 16.14
N ALA A 233 8.11 -17.77 15.19
CA ALA A 233 8.90 -18.77 14.47
C ALA A 233 9.81 -18.12 13.38
N GLY A 234 9.69 -16.83 13.14
CA GLY A 234 10.46 -16.11 12.13
C GLY A 234 9.86 -16.19 10.71
N ASP A 235 8.63 -16.69 10.57
CA ASP A 235 7.92 -16.69 9.29
C ASP A 235 7.37 -15.31 8.98
N LEU A 236 7.49 -14.89 7.71
CA LEU A 236 7.05 -13.59 7.23
C LEU A 236 5.71 -13.70 6.51
N PHE A 237 4.81 -12.77 6.81
CA PHE A 237 3.48 -12.67 6.20
C PHE A 237 3.25 -11.25 5.71
N MET A 238 3.01 -11.10 4.41
CA MET A 238 2.54 -9.84 3.83
C MET A 238 1.12 -9.55 4.33
N LEU A 239 0.90 -8.32 4.79
CA LEU A 239 -0.42 -7.83 5.16
C LEU A 239 -1.08 -7.13 3.99
N GLU A 240 -0.31 -6.30 3.30
CA GLU A 240 -0.74 -5.51 2.15
C GLU A 240 0.44 -4.92 1.40
N ILE A 241 0.19 -4.53 0.15
CA ILE A 241 1.03 -3.62 -0.61
C ILE A 241 0.19 -2.40 -1.02
N ASN A 242 0.69 -1.20 -0.71
CA ASN A 242 -0.01 0.06 -0.89
C ASN A 242 0.66 0.87 -2.00
N PRO A 243 0.12 0.85 -3.24
CA PRO A 243 0.58 1.73 -4.32
C PRO A 243 0.32 3.20 -3.98
N ASN A 244 1.12 4.09 -4.55
CA ASN A 244 0.99 5.54 -4.34
C ASN A 244 0.85 5.95 -2.87
N ASN A 245 1.53 5.24 -1.97
CA ASN A 245 1.56 5.62 -0.56
C ASN A 245 2.14 7.03 -0.40
N GLY A 246 1.70 7.74 0.64
CA GLY A 246 2.19 9.07 0.96
C GLY A 246 3.70 9.13 1.08
N SER A 247 4.29 10.12 0.43
CA SER A 247 5.73 10.38 0.35
C SER A 247 5.99 11.86 0.06
N LEU A 248 7.24 12.30 0.18
CA LEU A 248 7.65 13.69 -0.04
C LEU A 248 6.99 14.66 0.92
N TYR A 249 6.78 14.22 2.15
CA TYR A 249 6.28 15.06 3.23
C TYR A 249 7.34 16.09 3.67
N LYS A 250 6.91 17.08 4.43
CA LYS A 250 7.84 18.06 5.01
C LYS A 250 8.76 17.37 6.01
N PRO A 251 9.99 17.91 6.23
CA PRO A 251 10.95 17.34 7.16
C PRO A 251 10.44 17.15 8.60
N GLU A 252 9.48 17.96 9.03
CA GLU A 252 8.81 17.86 10.33
C GLU A 252 7.73 16.76 10.42
N ASP A 253 7.28 16.23 9.26
CA ASP A 253 6.13 15.33 9.15
C ASP A 253 6.46 14.06 8.33
N LEU A 254 7.71 13.62 8.31
CA LEU A 254 8.16 12.48 7.48
C LEU A 254 7.31 11.24 7.69
N GLY A 255 6.81 10.70 6.58
CA GLY A 255 6.11 9.42 6.55
C GLY A 255 7.07 8.23 6.46
N PRO A 256 6.54 6.99 6.59
CA PRO A 256 7.37 5.78 6.53
C PRO A 256 8.23 5.65 5.27
N ALA A 257 7.70 6.06 4.10
CA ALA A 257 8.47 6.04 2.85
C ALA A 257 9.65 7.01 2.89
N ASP A 258 9.43 8.24 3.41
CA ASP A 258 10.47 9.26 3.52
C ASP A 258 11.60 8.79 4.44
N ILE A 259 11.26 8.22 5.60
CA ILE A 259 12.24 7.65 6.55
C ILE A 259 13.08 6.55 5.88
N MET A 260 12.45 5.65 5.11
CA MET A 260 13.18 4.62 4.39
C MET A 260 14.06 5.18 3.26
N MET A 261 13.65 6.28 2.62
CA MET A 261 14.52 6.97 1.65
C MET A 261 15.75 7.56 2.32
N GLU A 262 15.66 8.11 3.54
CA GLU A 262 16.81 8.62 4.29
C GLU A 262 17.86 7.55 4.63
N TYR A 263 17.48 6.26 4.63
CA TYR A 263 18.43 5.16 4.80
C TYR A 263 19.28 4.88 3.57
N ASP A 264 18.95 5.45 2.41
CA ASP A 264 19.70 5.32 1.17
C ASP A 264 20.57 6.58 0.94
N PRO A 265 21.86 6.44 0.54
CA PRO A 265 22.72 7.59 0.30
C PRO A 265 22.21 8.57 -0.77
N ALA A 266 21.38 8.09 -1.72
CA ALA A 266 20.77 8.95 -2.74
C ALA A 266 19.50 9.65 -2.24
N GLY A 267 18.93 9.22 -1.11
CA GLY A 267 17.80 9.85 -0.45
C GLY A 267 16.60 10.10 -1.37
N HIS A 268 15.92 11.20 -1.13
CA HIS A 268 14.78 11.66 -1.91
C HIS A 268 15.15 11.98 -3.37
N ASP A 269 16.34 12.51 -3.62
CA ASP A 269 16.81 12.79 -4.99
C ASP A 269 16.90 11.50 -5.83
N GLY A 270 17.41 10.43 -5.24
CA GLY A 270 17.45 9.12 -5.89
C GLY A 270 16.08 8.53 -6.13
N PHE A 271 15.10 8.78 -5.25
CA PHE A 271 13.70 8.40 -5.47
C PHE A 271 13.09 9.16 -6.65
N LEU A 272 13.25 10.49 -6.67
CA LEU A 272 12.73 11.34 -7.75
C LEU A 272 13.33 10.97 -9.10
N ASP A 273 14.64 10.72 -9.18
CA ASP A 273 15.30 10.24 -10.42
C ASP A 273 14.64 8.94 -10.92
N ARG A 274 14.46 7.96 -10.03
CA ARG A 274 13.85 6.67 -10.40
C ARG A 274 12.43 6.84 -10.94
N ILE A 275 11.56 7.55 -10.21
CA ILE A 275 10.15 7.67 -10.61
C ILE A 275 9.97 8.52 -11.88
N PHE A 276 10.77 9.55 -12.10
CA PHE A 276 10.68 10.37 -13.31
C PHE A 276 11.17 9.61 -14.54
N ARG A 277 12.32 8.95 -14.46
CA ARG A 277 12.84 8.13 -15.57
C ARG A 277 11.91 6.97 -15.92
N SER A 278 11.36 6.29 -14.90
CA SER A 278 10.39 5.20 -15.09
C SER A 278 9.10 5.69 -15.72
N ALA A 279 8.60 6.87 -15.33
CA ALA A 279 7.41 7.49 -15.92
C ALA A 279 7.57 7.72 -17.42
N MET A 280 8.72 8.26 -17.87
CA MET A 280 9.04 8.48 -19.29
C MET A 280 9.13 7.16 -20.06
N ILE A 281 9.81 6.16 -19.52
CA ILE A 281 9.92 4.83 -20.15
C ILE A 281 8.53 4.20 -20.34
N ARG A 282 7.69 4.27 -19.32
CA ARG A 282 6.32 3.69 -19.37
C ARG A 282 5.42 4.43 -20.34
N GLN A 283 5.52 5.75 -20.42
CA GLN A 283 4.78 6.53 -21.42
C GLN A 283 5.17 6.14 -22.85
N GLN A 284 6.47 6.00 -23.13
CA GLN A 284 6.93 5.54 -24.45
C GLN A 284 6.42 4.13 -24.78
N ALA A 285 6.39 3.22 -23.80
CA ALA A 285 5.84 1.88 -23.99
C ALA A 285 4.34 1.90 -24.29
N ARG A 286 3.54 2.75 -23.61
CA ARG A 286 2.10 2.94 -23.92
C ARG A 286 1.89 3.45 -25.35
N ALA A 287 2.64 4.46 -25.76
CA ALA A 287 2.56 5.03 -27.09
C ALA A 287 2.85 4.02 -28.22
N LEU A 288 3.67 3.00 -27.97
CA LEU A 288 3.96 1.94 -28.93
C LEU A 288 2.83 0.90 -29.05
N LEU A 289 1.97 0.76 -28.04
CA LEU A 289 0.85 -0.19 -28.06
C LEU A 289 -0.41 0.41 -28.73
N GLU A 290 -0.49 1.73 -28.89
CA GLU A 290 -1.60 2.44 -29.52
C GLU A 290 -1.41 2.64 -31.04
N ASN A 291 -0.22 2.33 -31.60
CA ASN A 291 0.12 2.37 -33.01
C ASN A 291 0.14 0.97 -33.63
#